data_d1980804889843d68e458843a63cbf78
#
_entry.id   d1980804889843d68e458843a63cbf78
#
_cell.length_a   1.000
_cell.length_b   1.000
_cell.length_c   1.000
_cell.angle_alpha   90.00
_cell.angle_beta   90.00
_cell.angle_gamma   90.00
#
_symmetry.space_group_name_H-M   'P 1'
#
loop_
_entity.id
_entity.type
_entity.pdbx_description
1 polymer ?
#
loop_
_entity_poly.entity_id
_entity_poly.type
_entity_poly.pdbx_seq_one_letter_code
_entity_poly.pdbx_strand_id
1 'polypeptide(L)'
;MKNIAVFYGGVSVEHDVSVITGVMTVNSLDKKRFNAFPVYVDGNGEWFTGEILKDPDVYKNLNYKKLKRVTFVAGENALYVKNGKKLKLLCKVYCAINCLHGERGEDGSLVGIFNMCDIPCASPSIYSSAVAMDKTLTKAALKGVNVKTLPFIVARSFDKLKTPDFGFPVVVKPVCGGSSIGVSVAETEEDLKRAVDYALKFGEKAVIEPCLKDFTEINCAAYKKAGKIRVSACERPVGRTEILTFSDKYEGGKRVFPADIDPTFAAKIRSITEKVYKTFGFSGVIRIDYFLKDGKIYLNEINSVPGSLAYYLFSDSLSGFTVMLNELIETAISEFAERSELQRKFDSGILSFSGAKGSKRL
;
A
#
# COMPACT_ATOMS: atom_id res chain seq x y z
N MET A 1 -0.58 -27.99 -8.01
CA MET A 1 -1.11 -26.62 -7.84
C MET A 1 0.07 -25.67 -7.55
N LYS A 2 -0.03 -24.41 -7.98
CA LYS A 2 1.00 -23.38 -7.76
C LYS A 2 0.83 -22.73 -6.38
N ASN A 3 1.89 -22.62 -5.60
CA ASN A 3 1.83 -22.07 -4.23
C ASN A 3 1.84 -20.55 -4.25
N ILE A 4 0.85 -19.94 -3.64
CA ILE A 4 0.74 -18.48 -3.47
C ILE A 4 0.91 -18.16 -2.00
N ALA A 5 1.93 -17.36 -1.67
CA ALA A 5 2.14 -16.85 -0.32
C ALA A 5 1.40 -15.51 -0.14
N VAL A 6 0.45 -15.46 0.77
CA VAL A 6 -0.32 -14.24 1.07
C VAL A 6 0.17 -13.69 2.40
N PHE A 7 0.78 -12.49 2.37
CA PHE A 7 1.34 -11.82 3.53
C PHE A 7 0.36 -10.80 4.10
N TYR A 8 0.13 -10.83 5.40
CA TYR A 8 -0.78 -9.91 6.10
C TYR A 8 -0.47 -9.81 7.60
N GLY A 9 -1.11 -8.88 8.31
CA GLY A 9 -0.79 -8.48 9.67
C GLY A 9 0.20 -7.33 9.68
N GLY A 10 1.38 -7.52 10.26
CA GLY A 10 2.48 -6.54 10.23
C GLY A 10 2.63 -5.70 11.49
N VAL A 11 3.75 -5.01 11.58
CA VAL A 11 4.06 -4.06 12.67
C VAL A 11 3.53 -2.70 12.23
N SER A 12 2.22 -2.50 12.33
CA SER A 12 1.56 -1.29 11.87
C SER A 12 0.30 -1.04 12.71
N VAL A 13 -0.09 0.21 12.83
CA VAL A 13 -1.38 0.61 13.43
C VAL A 13 -2.58 0.09 12.63
N GLU A 14 -2.36 -0.38 11.40
CA GLU A 14 -3.38 -0.96 10.51
C GLU A 14 -3.33 -2.50 10.48
N HIS A 15 -2.72 -3.13 11.50
CA HIS A 15 -2.56 -4.58 11.62
C HIS A 15 -3.85 -5.36 11.38
N ASP A 16 -4.93 -4.99 12.07
CA ASP A 16 -6.19 -5.72 12.01
C ASP A 16 -6.88 -5.59 10.64
N VAL A 17 -6.77 -4.43 10.01
CA VAL A 17 -7.25 -4.22 8.63
C VAL A 17 -6.51 -5.11 7.65
N SER A 18 -5.20 -5.23 7.85
CA SER A 18 -4.35 -6.13 7.07
C SER A 18 -4.74 -7.60 7.27
N VAL A 19 -5.06 -8.02 8.50
CA VAL A 19 -5.55 -9.38 8.79
C VAL A 19 -6.85 -9.65 8.02
N ILE A 20 -7.81 -8.73 8.05
CA ILE A 20 -9.08 -8.87 7.32
C ILE A 20 -8.81 -9.01 5.81
N THR A 21 -8.00 -8.11 5.23
CA THR A 21 -7.63 -8.16 3.80
C THR A 21 -6.95 -9.47 3.44
N GLY A 22 -6.00 -9.93 4.26
CA GLY A 22 -5.24 -11.15 4.02
C GLY A 22 -6.07 -12.41 4.10
N VAL A 23 -6.86 -12.58 5.15
CA VAL A 23 -7.74 -13.76 5.34
C VAL A 23 -8.76 -13.86 4.20
N MET A 24 -9.36 -12.73 3.83
CA MET A 24 -10.27 -12.67 2.70
C MET A 24 -9.56 -13.06 1.38
N THR A 25 -8.36 -12.56 1.15
CA THR A 25 -7.54 -12.88 -0.03
C THR A 25 -7.20 -14.37 -0.09
N VAL A 26 -6.71 -14.96 1.02
CA VAL A 26 -6.42 -16.40 1.13
C VAL A 26 -7.64 -17.26 0.77
N ASN A 27 -8.80 -16.89 1.29
CA ASN A 27 -10.03 -17.66 1.09
C ASN A 27 -10.67 -17.46 -0.30
N SER A 28 -10.32 -16.36 -0.99
CA SER A 28 -10.85 -16.02 -2.32
C SER A 28 -9.95 -16.50 -3.47
N LEU A 29 -8.77 -17.09 -3.19
CA LEU A 29 -7.92 -17.66 -4.25
C LEU A 29 -8.60 -18.85 -4.94
N ASP A 30 -8.43 -18.96 -6.26
CA ASP A 30 -8.92 -20.09 -7.05
C ASP A 30 -8.26 -21.41 -6.62
N LYS A 31 -8.99 -22.19 -5.81
CA LYS A 31 -8.54 -23.47 -5.27
C LYS A 31 -8.26 -24.54 -6.31
N LYS A 32 -8.73 -24.38 -7.56
CA LYS A 32 -8.41 -25.30 -8.65
C LYS A 32 -7.04 -25.03 -9.25
N ARG A 33 -6.55 -23.78 -9.14
CA ARG A 33 -5.27 -23.33 -9.73
C ARG A 33 -4.16 -23.21 -8.67
N PHE A 34 -4.52 -22.73 -7.48
CA PHE A 34 -3.57 -22.27 -6.47
C PHE A 34 -3.73 -22.98 -5.14
N ASN A 35 -2.60 -23.18 -4.46
CA ASN A 35 -2.52 -23.55 -3.07
C ASN A 35 -2.14 -22.32 -2.25
N ALA A 36 -3.08 -21.81 -1.45
CA ALA A 36 -2.89 -20.60 -0.66
C ALA A 36 -2.14 -20.92 0.63
N PHE A 37 -0.99 -20.27 0.82
CA PHE A 37 -0.21 -20.26 2.05
C PHE A 37 -0.42 -18.92 2.77
N PRO A 38 -1.19 -18.86 3.86
CA PRO A 38 -1.23 -17.68 4.71
C PRO A 38 0.13 -17.49 5.37
N VAL A 39 0.67 -16.27 5.31
CA VAL A 39 1.88 -15.86 6.04
C VAL A 39 1.49 -14.65 6.90
N TYR A 40 1.20 -14.95 8.14
CA TYR A 40 0.85 -13.95 9.13
C TYR A 40 2.10 -13.34 9.75
N VAL A 41 2.21 -12.04 9.67
CA VAL A 41 3.25 -11.24 10.33
C VAL A 41 2.66 -10.70 11.63
N ASP A 42 3.21 -11.10 12.75
CA ASP A 42 2.73 -10.64 14.06
C ASP A 42 3.18 -9.20 14.40
N GLY A 43 2.72 -8.68 15.53
CA GLY A 43 3.09 -7.36 16.02
C GLY A 43 4.58 -7.18 16.37
N ASN A 44 5.35 -8.28 16.46
CA ASN A 44 6.80 -8.26 16.65
C ASN A 44 7.58 -8.38 15.32
N GLY A 45 6.87 -8.54 14.20
CA GLY A 45 7.46 -8.74 12.88
C GLY A 45 7.91 -10.18 12.62
N GLU A 46 7.48 -11.16 13.42
CA GLU A 46 7.73 -12.56 13.19
C GLU A 46 6.70 -13.17 12.24
N TRP A 47 7.13 -14.09 11.39
CA TRP A 47 6.30 -14.68 10.33
C TRP A 47 5.85 -16.08 10.70
N PHE A 48 4.56 -16.31 10.56
CA PHE A 48 3.94 -17.59 10.90
C PHE A 48 3.04 -18.09 9.76
N THR A 49 2.95 -19.41 9.62
CA THR A 49 1.99 -20.05 8.72
C THR A 49 1.29 -21.21 9.41
N GLY A 50 0.09 -21.53 8.97
CA GLY A 50 -0.72 -22.64 9.47
C GLY A 50 -2.14 -22.60 8.92
N GLU A 51 -2.79 -23.75 8.78
CA GLU A 51 -4.15 -23.83 8.23
C GLU A 51 -5.18 -23.06 9.05
N ILE A 52 -4.99 -22.97 10.37
CA ILE A 52 -5.91 -22.22 11.26
C ILE A 52 -5.98 -20.73 10.90
N LEU A 53 -4.95 -20.17 10.26
CA LEU A 53 -4.90 -18.76 9.87
C LEU A 53 -5.88 -18.38 8.73
N LYS A 54 -6.56 -19.37 8.15
CA LYS A 54 -7.62 -19.17 7.15
C LYS A 54 -8.97 -18.81 7.80
N ASP A 55 -9.10 -19.04 9.10
CA ASP A 55 -10.28 -18.73 9.89
C ASP A 55 -10.12 -17.35 10.55
N PRO A 56 -10.99 -16.36 10.25
CA PRO A 56 -10.89 -15.03 10.83
C PRO A 56 -11.06 -15.00 12.36
N ASP A 57 -11.80 -15.94 12.94
CA ASP A 57 -12.08 -15.94 14.37
C ASP A 57 -10.87 -16.30 15.23
N VAL A 58 -9.87 -16.97 14.69
CA VAL A 58 -8.67 -17.37 15.46
C VAL A 58 -7.82 -16.17 15.92
N TYR A 59 -7.94 -15.02 15.25
CA TYR A 59 -7.11 -13.83 15.56
C TYR A 59 -7.52 -13.16 16.88
N LYS A 60 -8.73 -13.41 17.38
CA LYS A 60 -9.18 -12.95 18.71
C LYS A 60 -8.36 -13.56 19.84
N ASN A 61 -7.89 -14.83 19.67
CA ASN A 61 -7.08 -15.57 20.62
C ASN A 61 -6.14 -16.53 19.88
N LEU A 62 -5.14 -15.99 19.19
CA LEU A 62 -4.27 -16.76 18.32
C LEU A 62 -3.36 -17.72 19.10
N ASN A 63 -3.49 -19.02 18.84
CA ASN A 63 -2.66 -20.05 19.44
C ASN A 63 -1.41 -20.33 18.61
N TYR A 64 -0.31 -19.65 18.93
CA TYR A 64 0.98 -19.78 18.24
C TYR A 64 1.55 -21.20 18.27
N LYS A 65 1.18 -22.08 19.21
CA LYS A 65 1.63 -23.49 19.26
C LYS A 65 1.14 -24.31 18.07
N LYS A 66 0.06 -23.88 17.41
CA LYS A 66 -0.49 -24.48 16.19
C LYS A 66 0.13 -23.92 14.90
N LEU A 67 1.06 -22.96 15.00
CA LEU A 67 1.68 -22.29 13.88
C LEU A 67 3.13 -22.75 13.68
N LYS A 68 3.60 -22.61 12.45
CA LYS A 68 5.02 -22.80 12.10
C LYS A 68 5.63 -21.43 11.85
N ARG A 69 6.72 -21.12 12.54
CA ARG A 69 7.52 -19.93 12.21
C ARG A 69 8.21 -20.15 10.87
N VAL A 70 8.13 -19.16 9.98
CA VAL A 70 8.66 -19.27 8.62
C VAL A 70 9.56 -18.11 8.26
N THR A 71 10.38 -18.31 7.21
CA THR A 71 11.28 -17.29 6.69
C THR A 71 11.60 -17.56 5.23
N PHE A 72 12.14 -16.56 4.53
CA PHE A 72 12.81 -16.72 3.25
C PHE A 72 14.34 -16.79 3.42
N VAL A 73 15.01 -17.29 2.40
CA VAL A 73 16.45 -17.24 2.24
C VAL A 73 16.74 -16.47 0.95
N ALA A 74 17.60 -15.46 1.02
CA ALA A 74 17.94 -14.64 -0.15
C ALA A 74 18.48 -15.50 -1.30
N GLY A 75 18.04 -15.21 -2.51
CA GLY A 75 18.37 -15.98 -3.71
C GLY A 75 17.56 -17.27 -3.90
N GLU A 76 16.62 -17.58 -3.00
CA GLU A 76 15.81 -18.79 -3.07
C GLU A 76 14.30 -18.44 -3.08
N ASN A 77 13.59 -18.86 -4.12
CA ASN A 77 12.14 -18.64 -4.23
C ASN A 77 11.33 -19.64 -3.39
N ALA A 78 11.71 -19.80 -2.13
CA ALA A 78 11.15 -20.84 -1.26
C ALA A 78 10.89 -20.34 0.17
N LEU A 79 9.78 -20.80 0.75
CA LEU A 79 9.41 -20.60 2.14
C LEU A 79 9.94 -21.75 2.99
N TYR A 80 10.60 -21.41 4.09
CA TYR A 80 11.21 -22.35 5.02
C TYR A 80 10.57 -22.28 6.39
N VAL A 81 10.36 -23.43 7.01
CA VAL A 81 10.04 -23.51 8.44
C VAL A 81 11.33 -23.30 9.22
N LYS A 82 11.33 -22.32 10.14
CA LYS A 82 12.44 -22.01 11.04
C LYS A 82 12.22 -22.67 12.39
N ASN A 83 13.11 -23.58 12.75
CA ASN A 83 13.10 -24.25 14.06
C ASN A 83 14.47 -24.04 14.74
N GLY A 84 14.56 -23.06 15.59
CA GLY A 84 15.83 -22.57 16.13
C GLY A 84 16.76 -22.11 15.01
N LYS A 85 17.95 -22.74 14.89
CA LYS A 85 18.93 -22.48 13.82
C LYS A 85 18.70 -23.32 12.55
N LYS A 86 17.76 -24.29 12.57
CA LYS A 86 17.51 -25.19 11.45
C LYS A 86 16.43 -24.64 10.55
N LEU A 87 16.64 -24.73 9.24
CA LEU A 87 15.66 -24.41 8.21
C LEU A 87 15.24 -25.71 7.51
N LYS A 88 13.93 -25.88 7.34
CA LYS A 88 13.35 -26.99 6.57
C LYS A 88 12.48 -26.41 5.47
N LEU A 89 12.74 -26.79 4.23
CA LEU A 89 11.93 -26.40 3.09
C LEU A 89 10.45 -26.72 3.34
N LEU A 90 9.60 -25.74 3.23
CA LEU A 90 8.15 -25.88 3.28
C LEU A 90 7.57 -26.02 1.87
N CYS A 91 7.83 -25.02 1.02
CA CYS A 91 7.42 -25.05 -0.38
C CYS A 91 8.19 -24.01 -1.20
N LYS A 92 8.25 -24.25 -2.52
CA LYS A 92 8.61 -23.20 -3.49
C LYS A 92 7.40 -22.27 -3.65
N VAL A 93 7.65 -20.96 -3.70
CA VAL A 93 6.63 -19.93 -3.88
C VAL A 93 6.56 -19.53 -5.35
N TYR A 94 5.39 -19.66 -5.93
CA TYR A 94 5.15 -19.29 -7.32
C TYR A 94 4.91 -17.78 -7.49
N CYS A 95 4.16 -17.18 -6.55
CA CYS A 95 3.92 -15.74 -6.47
C CYS A 95 3.56 -15.38 -5.04
N ALA A 96 3.90 -14.17 -4.61
CA ALA A 96 3.44 -13.59 -3.36
C ALA A 96 2.33 -12.56 -3.62
N ILE A 97 1.43 -12.41 -2.65
CA ILE A 97 0.46 -11.30 -2.59
C ILE A 97 0.73 -10.54 -1.30
N ASN A 98 0.91 -9.24 -1.42
CA ASN A 98 1.08 -8.35 -0.29
C ASN A 98 -0.29 -7.78 0.12
N CYS A 99 -0.71 -8.08 1.34
CA CYS A 99 -1.89 -7.51 2.00
C CYS A 99 -1.52 -6.77 3.29
N LEU A 100 -0.21 -6.50 3.53
CA LEU A 100 0.24 -5.67 4.65
C LEU A 100 -0.16 -4.21 4.41
N HIS A 101 -0.78 -3.59 5.39
CA HIS A 101 -1.09 -2.17 5.38
C HIS A 101 -0.09 -1.38 6.22
N GLY A 102 0.14 -0.11 5.82
CA GLY A 102 1.01 0.80 6.51
C GLY A 102 2.50 0.46 6.39
N GLU A 103 3.26 0.75 7.44
CA GLU A 103 4.70 0.56 7.49
C GLU A 103 5.12 -0.89 7.20
N ARG A 104 6.22 -1.06 6.46
CA ARG A 104 6.78 -2.33 5.96
C ARG A 104 5.90 -3.08 4.94
N GLY A 105 4.66 -2.67 4.75
CA GLY A 105 3.75 -3.22 3.74
C GLY A 105 3.64 -2.32 2.52
N GLU A 106 3.26 -1.07 2.73
CA GLU A 106 2.98 -0.10 1.67
C GLU A 106 4.18 0.73 1.23
N ASP A 107 5.30 0.66 1.97
CA ASP A 107 6.55 1.40 1.70
C ASP A 107 7.52 0.67 0.75
N GLY A 108 7.18 -0.55 0.32
CA GLY A 108 8.01 -1.38 -0.56
C GLY A 108 8.99 -2.31 0.17
N SER A 109 9.10 -2.25 1.50
CA SER A 109 10.04 -3.08 2.28
C SER A 109 9.82 -4.58 2.07
N LEU A 110 8.57 -5.06 2.17
CA LEU A 110 8.24 -6.46 1.93
C LEU A 110 8.52 -6.88 0.48
N VAL A 111 8.21 -6.01 -0.48
CA VAL A 111 8.49 -6.26 -1.91
C VAL A 111 9.99 -6.36 -2.17
N GLY A 112 10.81 -5.62 -1.41
CA GLY A 112 12.26 -5.74 -1.41
C GLY A 112 12.73 -7.15 -1.06
N ILE A 113 12.14 -7.77 -0.04
CA ILE A 113 12.44 -9.15 0.35
C ILE A 113 12.08 -10.11 -0.80
N PHE A 114 10.92 -9.96 -1.42
CA PHE A 114 10.53 -10.81 -2.54
C PHE A 114 11.47 -10.67 -3.73
N ASN A 115 11.93 -9.45 -4.04
CA ASN A 115 12.91 -9.21 -5.09
C ASN A 115 14.26 -9.87 -4.78
N MET A 116 14.71 -9.85 -3.53
CA MET A 116 15.95 -10.54 -3.10
C MET A 116 15.83 -12.07 -3.12
N CYS A 117 14.61 -12.59 -3.13
CA CYS A 117 14.29 -14.01 -3.17
C CYS A 117 13.82 -14.50 -4.55
N ASP A 118 13.90 -13.67 -5.59
CA ASP A 118 13.39 -13.97 -6.94
C ASP A 118 11.94 -14.46 -6.94
N ILE A 119 11.09 -13.82 -6.12
CA ILE A 119 9.66 -14.13 -6.01
C ILE A 119 8.85 -13.05 -6.71
N PRO A 120 8.03 -13.39 -7.73
CA PRO A 120 7.03 -12.47 -8.29
C PRO A 120 6.04 -12.03 -7.21
N CYS A 121 5.68 -10.74 -7.20
CA CYS A 121 4.75 -10.21 -6.21
C CYS A 121 3.63 -9.40 -6.87
N ALA A 122 2.37 -9.74 -6.54
CA ALA A 122 1.19 -9.01 -6.97
C ALA A 122 0.96 -7.78 -6.07
N SER A 123 1.88 -6.81 -6.14
CA SER A 123 1.89 -5.55 -5.38
C SER A 123 2.63 -4.48 -6.18
N PRO A 124 2.43 -3.20 -5.87
CA PRO A 124 3.28 -2.12 -6.40
C PRO A 124 4.77 -2.35 -6.16
N SER A 125 5.60 -1.81 -7.05
CA SER A 125 7.06 -1.92 -6.95
C SER A 125 7.61 -1.17 -5.72
N ILE A 126 8.87 -1.41 -5.34
CA ILE A 126 9.53 -0.68 -4.25
C ILE A 126 9.43 0.84 -4.49
N TYR A 127 9.74 1.30 -5.71
CA TYR A 127 9.78 2.74 -6.01
C TYR A 127 8.40 3.39 -5.95
N SER A 128 7.39 2.76 -6.56
CA SER A 128 6.03 3.27 -6.56
C SER A 128 5.40 3.22 -5.17
N SER A 129 5.68 2.18 -4.39
CA SER A 129 5.26 2.05 -2.99
C SER A 129 5.87 3.15 -2.11
N ALA A 130 7.19 3.34 -2.17
CA ALA A 130 7.87 4.35 -1.38
C ALA A 130 7.38 5.78 -1.69
N VAL A 131 7.14 6.09 -2.98
CA VAL A 131 6.57 7.39 -3.38
C VAL A 131 5.13 7.54 -2.89
N ALA A 132 4.31 6.49 -2.99
CA ALA A 132 2.91 6.54 -2.54
C ALA A 132 2.79 6.70 -1.01
N MET A 133 3.69 6.08 -0.24
CA MET A 133 3.67 6.09 1.22
C MET A 133 4.01 7.47 1.81
N ASP A 134 4.99 8.18 1.25
CA ASP A 134 5.39 9.53 1.70
C ASP A 134 4.54 10.59 0.98
N LYS A 135 3.63 11.24 1.71
CA LYS A 135 2.72 12.27 1.17
C LYS A 135 3.47 13.44 0.53
N THR A 136 4.69 13.75 0.99
CA THR A 136 5.49 14.85 0.42
C THR A 136 6.12 14.45 -0.90
N LEU A 137 6.62 13.20 -1.01
CA LEU A 137 7.13 12.64 -2.26
C LEU A 137 6.01 12.49 -3.29
N THR A 138 4.85 11.97 -2.86
CA THR A 138 3.63 11.89 -3.69
C THR A 138 3.30 13.25 -4.30
N LYS A 139 3.18 14.30 -3.47
CA LYS A 139 2.83 15.65 -3.94
C LYS A 139 3.88 16.25 -4.87
N ALA A 140 5.17 16.04 -4.57
CA ALA A 140 6.26 16.49 -5.42
C ALA A 140 6.22 15.80 -6.81
N ALA A 141 6.01 14.49 -6.84
CA ALA A 141 5.91 13.72 -8.06
C ALA A 141 4.65 14.10 -8.88
N LEU A 142 3.51 14.31 -8.22
CA LEU A 142 2.26 14.72 -8.87
C LEU A 142 2.35 16.10 -9.52
N LYS A 143 3.11 17.03 -8.91
CA LYS A 143 3.39 18.34 -9.50
C LYS A 143 4.09 18.20 -10.86
N GLY A 144 5.06 17.26 -10.98
CA GLY A 144 5.78 16.99 -12.22
C GLY A 144 4.89 16.49 -13.36
N VAL A 145 3.71 15.95 -13.05
CA VAL A 145 2.74 15.42 -14.03
C VAL A 145 1.44 16.24 -14.10
N ASN A 146 1.44 17.46 -13.57
CA ASN A 146 0.29 18.37 -13.58
C ASN A 146 -1.00 17.76 -12.96
N VAL A 147 -0.86 17.04 -11.86
CA VAL A 147 -1.99 16.59 -11.04
C VAL A 147 -2.06 17.47 -9.80
N LYS A 148 -3.22 18.08 -9.57
CA LYS A 148 -3.42 19.01 -8.46
C LYS A 148 -3.50 18.30 -7.13
N THR A 149 -2.80 18.85 -6.13
CA THR A 149 -2.92 18.50 -4.70
C THR A 149 -3.20 19.77 -3.90
N LEU A 150 -3.62 19.62 -2.66
CA LEU A 150 -3.68 20.78 -1.75
C LEU A 150 -2.28 21.35 -1.53
N PRO A 151 -2.15 22.67 -1.35
CA PRO A 151 -0.90 23.27 -0.87
C PRO A 151 -0.54 22.69 0.50
N PHE A 152 0.73 22.64 0.82
CA PHE A 152 1.19 22.04 2.06
C PHE A 152 2.51 22.63 2.52
N ILE A 153 2.75 22.56 3.82
CA ILE A 153 4.06 22.75 4.44
C ILE A 153 4.44 21.50 5.24
N VAL A 154 5.72 21.36 5.54
CA VAL A 154 6.26 20.20 6.25
C VAL A 154 6.92 20.65 7.55
N ALA A 155 6.55 20.01 8.65
CA ALA A 155 7.15 20.23 9.96
C ALA A 155 7.92 18.99 10.41
N ARG A 156 9.14 19.20 10.97
CA ARG A 156 9.91 18.21 11.73
C ARG A 156 9.92 18.52 13.22
N SER A 157 9.55 19.73 13.58
CA SER A 157 9.30 20.24 14.94
C SER A 157 8.46 21.49 14.80
N PHE A 158 7.82 21.94 15.88
CA PHE A 158 7.07 23.19 15.87
C PHE A 158 8.00 24.42 15.92
N ASP A 159 9.12 24.37 16.61
CA ASP A 159 9.97 25.53 16.94
C ASP A 159 10.49 26.33 15.73
N LYS A 160 10.55 25.72 14.56
CA LYS A 160 10.98 26.35 13.30
C LYS A 160 9.86 26.49 12.28
N LEU A 161 8.62 26.22 12.70
CA LEU A 161 7.47 26.28 11.83
C LEU A 161 6.97 27.70 11.69
N LYS A 162 6.85 28.18 10.46
CA LYS A 162 6.16 29.43 10.15
C LYS A 162 4.67 29.18 10.05
N THR A 163 3.88 30.15 10.47
CA THR A 163 2.42 30.11 10.26
C THR A 163 2.12 29.92 8.76
N PRO A 164 1.22 28.98 8.40
CA PRO A 164 0.92 28.71 7.00
C PRO A 164 0.31 29.94 6.30
N ASP A 165 0.83 30.28 5.13
CA ASP A 165 0.32 31.42 4.32
C ASP A 165 -1.15 31.24 3.90
N PHE A 166 -1.67 30.01 3.91
CA PHE A 166 -3.07 29.69 3.60
C PHE A 166 -4.01 29.82 4.81
N GLY A 167 -3.50 30.25 5.98
CA GLY A 167 -4.29 30.51 7.18
C GLY A 167 -4.87 29.28 7.86
N PHE A 168 -5.69 29.53 8.87
CA PHE A 168 -6.45 28.52 9.63
C PHE A 168 -7.92 28.44 9.16
N PRO A 169 -8.61 27.26 9.39
CA PRO A 169 -8.12 26.04 10.02
C PRO A 169 -7.24 25.21 9.10
N VAL A 170 -6.36 24.40 9.69
CA VAL A 170 -5.48 23.48 8.98
C VAL A 170 -5.65 22.03 9.46
N VAL A 171 -5.34 21.07 8.59
CA VAL A 171 -5.21 19.67 8.93
C VAL A 171 -3.74 19.33 9.05
N VAL A 172 -3.36 18.70 10.17
CA VAL A 172 -2.01 18.19 10.43
C VAL A 172 -2.07 16.67 10.43
N LYS A 173 -1.17 16.04 9.68
CA LYS A 173 -1.14 14.57 9.54
C LYS A 173 0.30 14.06 9.44
N PRO A 174 0.61 12.84 9.90
CA PRO A 174 1.91 12.22 9.66
C PRO A 174 2.21 12.14 8.17
N VAL A 175 3.47 12.28 7.79
CA VAL A 175 3.89 12.19 6.38
C VAL A 175 3.64 10.81 5.80
N CYS A 176 3.86 9.76 6.61
CA CYS A 176 3.55 8.37 6.29
C CYS A 176 2.40 7.87 7.17
N GLY A 177 1.71 6.84 6.73
CA GLY A 177 0.58 6.25 7.46
C GLY A 177 -0.77 6.59 6.84
N GLY A 178 -1.81 5.88 7.31
CA GLY A 178 -3.17 5.93 6.81
C GLY A 178 -4.21 5.89 7.94
N SER A 179 -5.45 5.49 7.59
CA SER A 179 -6.57 5.27 8.53
C SER A 179 -6.87 6.46 9.46
N SER A 180 -6.49 7.68 9.07
CA SER A 180 -6.66 8.93 9.86
C SER A 180 -5.95 8.92 11.23
N ILE A 181 -5.00 8.00 11.45
CA ILE A 181 -4.23 7.94 12.70
C ILE A 181 -3.20 9.07 12.73
N GLY A 182 -3.13 9.79 13.85
CA GLY A 182 -2.24 10.94 13.99
C GLY A 182 -2.73 12.22 13.28
N VAL A 183 -3.94 12.22 12.72
CA VAL A 183 -4.55 13.39 12.05
C VAL A 183 -5.27 14.26 13.06
N SER A 184 -5.07 15.58 12.97
CA SER A 184 -5.74 16.57 13.82
C SER A 184 -6.08 17.83 13.02
N VAL A 185 -7.14 18.52 13.41
CA VAL A 185 -7.46 19.87 12.93
C VAL A 185 -6.90 20.87 13.93
N ALA A 186 -6.33 21.95 13.43
CA ALA A 186 -5.86 23.08 14.23
C ALA A 186 -6.55 24.36 13.74
N GLU A 187 -7.17 25.09 14.66
CA GLU A 187 -7.88 26.35 14.39
C GLU A 187 -7.03 27.56 14.80
N THR A 188 -6.03 27.34 15.64
CA THR A 188 -5.12 28.35 16.17
C THR A 188 -3.67 27.89 16.09
N GLU A 189 -2.72 28.78 16.33
CA GLU A 189 -1.30 28.45 16.40
C GLU A 189 -0.97 27.50 17.58
N GLU A 190 -1.67 27.66 18.70
CA GLU A 190 -1.52 26.77 19.84
C GLU A 190 -2.03 25.35 19.53
N ASP A 191 -3.17 25.23 18.82
CA ASP A 191 -3.64 23.94 18.31
C ASP A 191 -2.66 23.33 17.33
N LEU A 192 -2.08 24.14 16.43
CA LEU A 192 -1.10 23.69 15.46
C LEU A 192 0.12 23.06 16.15
N LYS A 193 0.61 23.65 17.24
CA LYS A 193 1.69 23.08 18.04
C LYS A 193 1.31 21.69 18.56
N ARG A 194 0.16 21.57 19.22
CA ARG A 194 -0.34 20.28 19.76
C ARG A 194 -0.53 19.24 18.65
N ALA A 195 -1.08 19.65 17.51
CA ALA A 195 -1.33 18.79 16.36
C ALA A 195 -0.01 18.28 15.72
N VAL A 196 1.00 19.14 15.59
CA VAL A 196 2.33 18.75 15.10
C VAL A 196 2.99 17.77 16.05
N ASP A 197 3.02 18.06 17.35
CA ASP A 197 3.60 17.17 18.36
C ASP A 197 2.88 15.81 18.40
N TYR A 198 1.57 15.79 18.15
CA TYR A 198 0.81 14.54 18.06
C TYR A 198 1.14 13.76 16.80
N ALA A 199 1.17 14.40 15.62
CA ALA A 199 1.49 13.75 14.35
C ALA A 199 2.91 13.16 14.35
N LEU A 200 3.88 13.84 14.99
CA LEU A 200 5.27 13.39 15.10
C LEU A 200 5.45 12.14 15.98
N LYS A 201 4.43 11.70 16.73
CA LYS A 201 4.45 10.39 17.40
C LYS A 201 4.31 9.22 16.43
N PHE A 202 3.81 9.47 15.22
CA PHE A 202 3.50 8.48 14.19
C PHE A 202 4.39 8.60 12.93
N GLY A 203 5.33 9.55 12.92
CA GLY A 203 6.23 9.74 11.78
C GLY A 203 7.27 10.81 12.02
N GLU A 204 8.35 10.79 11.25
CA GLU A 204 9.47 11.74 11.39
C GLU A 204 9.13 13.17 10.93
N LYS A 205 8.03 13.33 10.24
CA LYS A 205 7.55 14.61 9.67
C LYS A 205 6.04 14.67 9.76
N ALA A 206 5.50 15.87 9.90
CA ALA A 206 4.10 16.18 9.75
C ALA A 206 3.87 17.00 8.47
N VAL A 207 2.77 16.73 7.77
CA VAL A 207 2.26 17.53 6.66
C VAL A 207 1.11 18.37 7.17
N ILE A 208 1.12 19.65 6.85
CA ILE A 208 0.09 20.61 7.23
C ILE A 208 -0.54 21.14 5.95
N GLU A 209 -1.86 21.05 5.85
CA GLU A 209 -2.66 21.44 4.68
C GLU A 209 -3.85 22.29 5.10
N PRO A 210 -4.44 23.10 4.21
CA PRO A 210 -5.70 23.78 4.50
C PRO A 210 -6.78 22.75 4.89
N CYS A 211 -7.54 23.01 5.93
CA CYS A 211 -8.72 22.23 6.25
C CYS A 211 -9.84 22.60 5.27
N LEU A 212 -10.14 21.69 4.34
CA LEU A 212 -11.25 21.88 3.42
C LEU A 212 -12.59 21.73 4.16
N LYS A 213 -13.55 22.58 3.82
CA LYS A 213 -14.96 22.47 4.19
C LYS A 213 -15.79 22.26 2.91
N ASP A 214 -16.95 21.65 3.03
CA ASP A 214 -17.90 21.46 1.91
C ASP A 214 -17.25 20.81 0.67
N PHE A 215 -16.53 19.71 0.85
CA PHE A 215 -15.95 18.93 -0.22
C PHE A 215 -16.62 17.55 -0.32
N THR A 216 -16.47 16.91 -1.47
CA THR A 216 -16.86 15.51 -1.67
C THR A 216 -15.62 14.66 -1.79
N GLU A 217 -15.48 13.63 -0.93
CA GLU A 217 -14.44 12.62 -1.06
C GLU A 217 -14.83 11.60 -2.14
N ILE A 218 -13.90 11.30 -3.02
CA ILE A 218 -14.10 10.34 -4.12
C ILE A 218 -12.93 9.38 -4.18
N ASN A 219 -13.22 8.09 -4.22
CA ASN A 219 -12.23 7.03 -4.38
C ASN A 219 -12.28 6.46 -5.79
N CYS A 220 -11.12 6.15 -6.36
CA CYS A 220 -11.01 5.47 -7.64
C CYS A 220 -9.80 4.52 -7.61
N ALA A 221 -9.98 3.30 -8.09
CA ALA A 221 -8.93 2.27 -8.06
C ALA A 221 -8.47 1.91 -9.48
N ALA A 222 -7.24 1.39 -9.57
CA ALA A 222 -6.72 0.86 -10.81
C ALA A 222 -5.84 -0.37 -10.55
N TYR A 223 -5.83 -1.29 -11.52
CA TYR A 223 -4.87 -2.38 -11.61
C TYR A 223 -4.60 -2.74 -13.07
N LYS A 224 -3.57 -3.54 -13.34
CA LYS A 224 -3.21 -3.98 -14.68
C LYS A 224 -3.69 -5.41 -14.94
N LYS A 225 -4.28 -5.62 -16.12
CA LYS A 225 -4.66 -6.92 -16.66
C LYS A 225 -4.10 -7.07 -18.06
N ALA A 226 -3.31 -8.08 -18.32
CA ALA A 226 -2.73 -8.37 -19.65
C ALA A 226 -2.16 -7.10 -20.33
N GLY A 227 -1.33 -6.34 -19.61
CA GLY A 227 -0.70 -5.11 -20.09
C GLY A 227 -1.60 -3.87 -20.14
N LYS A 228 -2.93 -4.00 -19.96
CA LYS A 228 -3.89 -2.88 -20.01
C LYS A 228 -4.28 -2.44 -18.60
N ILE A 229 -4.34 -1.13 -18.36
CA ILE A 229 -4.80 -0.57 -17.08
C ILE A 229 -6.33 -0.62 -17.05
N ARG A 230 -6.89 -1.22 -16.01
CA ARG A 230 -8.32 -1.18 -15.68
C ARG A 230 -8.53 -0.16 -14.58
N VAL A 231 -9.43 0.78 -14.81
CA VAL A 231 -9.81 1.82 -13.84
C VAL A 231 -11.25 1.58 -13.42
N SER A 232 -11.52 1.60 -12.12
CA SER A 232 -12.86 1.40 -11.56
C SER A 232 -13.82 2.54 -11.91
N ALA A 233 -15.09 2.36 -11.61
CA ALA A 233 -15.99 3.49 -11.39
C ALA A 233 -15.51 4.26 -10.13
N CYS A 234 -15.98 5.52 -10.00
CA CYS A 234 -15.76 6.31 -8.81
C CYS A 234 -16.70 5.86 -7.68
N GLU A 235 -16.23 5.90 -6.45
CA GLU A 235 -16.99 5.69 -5.23
C GLU A 235 -17.02 6.97 -4.41
N ARG A 236 -18.15 7.26 -3.77
CA ARG A 236 -18.25 8.30 -2.75
C ARG A 236 -18.45 7.63 -1.39
N PRO A 237 -17.41 7.62 -0.51
CA PRO A 237 -17.59 7.20 0.87
C PRO A 237 -18.51 8.18 1.61
N VAL A 238 -19.35 7.68 2.51
CA VAL A 238 -20.29 8.49 3.29
C VAL A 238 -19.93 8.34 4.76
N GLY A 239 -19.24 9.33 5.32
CA GLY A 239 -18.90 9.41 6.74
C GLY A 239 -19.92 10.21 7.54
N ARG A 240 -19.78 10.17 8.87
CA ARG A 240 -20.58 10.95 9.82
C ARG A 240 -20.04 12.37 10.01
N THR A 241 -18.77 12.58 9.65
CA THR A 241 -18.04 13.86 9.82
C THR A 241 -17.33 14.25 8.53
N GLU A 242 -16.90 15.51 8.42
CA GLU A 242 -16.12 16.01 7.28
C GLU A 242 -14.78 15.30 7.10
N ILE A 243 -14.17 14.80 8.18
CA ILE A 243 -12.97 13.94 8.13
C ILE A 243 -13.38 12.53 8.52
N LEU A 244 -13.26 11.58 7.58
CA LEU A 244 -13.56 10.17 7.87
C LEU A 244 -12.63 9.65 8.96
N THR A 245 -13.23 9.28 10.09
CA THR A 245 -12.50 8.62 11.19
C THR A 245 -12.23 7.16 10.87
N PHE A 246 -11.41 6.50 11.70
CA PHE A 246 -11.19 5.05 11.62
C PHE A 246 -12.51 4.27 11.68
N SER A 247 -13.40 4.64 12.62
CA SER A 247 -14.73 4.04 12.78
C SER A 247 -15.61 4.21 11.54
N ASP A 248 -15.58 5.40 10.90
CA ASP A 248 -16.32 5.65 9.66
C ASP A 248 -15.86 4.75 8.50
N LYS A 249 -14.57 4.43 8.45
CA LYS A 249 -13.98 3.61 7.38
C LYS A 249 -14.24 2.11 7.56
N TYR A 250 -14.33 1.60 8.81
CA TYR A 250 -14.29 0.15 9.09
C TYR A 250 -15.50 -0.38 9.86
N GLU A 251 -16.29 0.46 10.55
CA GLU A 251 -17.45 0.05 11.34
C GLU A 251 -18.79 0.28 10.62
N GLY A 252 -18.91 -0.17 9.37
CA GLY A 252 -20.16 -0.12 8.61
C GLY A 252 -20.35 1.18 7.82
N GLY A 253 -19.28 1.81 7.36
CA GLY A 253 -19.31 2.99 6.50
C GLY A 253 -20.22 2.81 5.29
N LYS A 254 -21.16 3.74 5.09
CA LYS A 254 -22.00 3.78 3.90
C LYS A 254 -21.19 4.29 2.72
N ARG A 255 -21.51 3.79 1.54
CA ARG A 255 -20.90 4.26 0.28
C ARG A 255 -21.95 4.42 -0.80
N VAL A 256 -21.70 5.32 -1.74
CA VAL A 256 -22.47 5.44 -2.97
C VAL A 256 -21.58 4.95 -4.11
N PHE A 257 -22.05 3.92 -4.82
CA PHE A 257 -21.30 3.31 -5.91
C PHE A 257 -22.24 2.88 -7.06
N PRO A 258 -22.02 3.36 -8.29
CA PRO A 258 -21.08 4.43 -8.65
C PRO A 258 -21.40 5.75 -7.93
N ALA A 259 -20.39 6.60 -7.73
CA ALA A 259 -20.55 7.90 -7.08
C ALA A 259 -21.57 8.78 -7.83
N ASP A 260 -22.43 9.46 -7.08
CA ASP A 260 -23.44 10.39 -7.57
C ASP A 260 -22.85 11.80 -7.84
N ILE A 261 -21.88 11.87 -8.73
CA ILE A 261 -21.19 13.08 -9.17
C ILE A 261 -21.41 13.33 -10.66
N ASP A 262 -21.19 14.54 -11.11
CA ASP A 262 -21.23 14.89 -12.54
C ASP A 262 -20.33 13.93 -13.35
N PRO A 263 -20.85 13.32 -14.43
CA PRO A 263 -20.08 12.38 -15.26
C PRO A 263 -18.74 12.93 -15.78
N THR A 264 -18.66 14.25 -16.00
CA THR A 264 -17.43 14.92 -16.44
C THR A 264 -16.34 14.83 -15.38
N PHE A 265 -16.68 15.03 -14.10
CA PHE A 265 -15.71 14.84 -13.01
C PHE A 265 -15.33 13.38 -12.83
N ALA A 266 -16.29 12.46 -12.91
CA ALA A 266 -16.02 11.03 -12.85
C ALA A 266 -15.04 10.59 -13.95
N ALA A 267 -15.27 11.00 -15.19
CA ALA A 267 -14.38 10.72 -16.32
C ALA A 267 -12.97 11.30 -16.10
N LYS A 268 -12.88 12.53 -15.58
CA LYS A 268 -11.60 13.20 -15.30
C LYS A 268 -10.82 12.53 -14.16
N ILE A 269 -11.50 12.12 -13.08
CA ILE A 269 -10.88 11.37 -11.97
C ILE A 269 -10.31 10.05 -12.48
N ARG A 270 -11.08 9.30 -13.26
CA ARG A 270 -10.63 8.05 -13.87
C ARG A 270 -9.40 8.25 -14.78
N SER A 271 -9.40 9.31 -15.60
CA SER A 271 -8.26 9.66 -16.45
C SER A 271 -7.03 10.04 -15.63
N ILE A 272 -7.19 10.78 -14.52
CA ILE A 272 -6.08 11.09 -13.60
C ILE A 272 -5.56 9.81 -12.95
N THR A 273 -6.44 8.92 -12.49
CA THR A 273 -6.07 7.63 -11.89
C THR A 273 -5.24 6.78 -12.85
N GLU A 274 -5.67 6.66 -14.12
CA GLU A 274 -4.92 5.94 -15.16
C GLU A 274 -3.55 6.58 -15.41
N LYS A 275 -3.52 7.91 -15.56
CA LYS A 275 -2.28 8.67 -15.74
C LYS A 275 -1.29 8.45 -14.60
N VAL A 276 -1.73 8.55 -13.36
CA VAL A 276 -0.90 8.34 -12.16
C VAL A 276 -0.40 6.90 -12.11
N TYR A 277 -1.27 5.93 -12.32
CA TYR A 277 -0.91 4.51 -12.35
C TYR A 277 0.21 4.24 -13.37
N LYS A 278 0.03 4.74 -14.60
CA LYS A 278 1.00 4.59 -15.69
C LYS A 278 2.31 5.30 -15.39
N THR A 279 2.26 6.56 -14.98
CA THR A 279 3.46 7.41 -14.82
C THR A 279 4.35 6.98 -13.67
N PHE A 280 3.75 6.53 -12.55
CA PHE A 280 4.51 6.04 -11.40
C PHE A 280 4.92 4.57 -11.54
N GLY A 281 4.56 3.93 -12.66
CA GLY A 281 4.93 2.53 -12.92
C GLY A 281 4.33 1.57 -11.89
N PHE A 282 3.09 1.80 -11.48
CA PHE A 282 2.42 0.90 -10.55
C PHE A 282 2.21 -0.47 -11.17
N SER A 283 2.33 -1.49 -10.34
CA SER A 283 1.84 -2.86 -10.53
C SER A 283 0.89 -3.20 -9.38
N GLY A 284 0.24 -4.36 -9.45
CA GLY A 284 -0.78 -4.70 -8.46
C GLY A 284 -2.01 -3.78 -8.55
N VAL A 285 -2.73 -3.63 -7.45
CA VAL A 285 -3.90 -2.77 -7.34
C VAL A 285 -3.61 -1.59 -6.41
N ILE A 286 -4.07 -0.39 -6.81
CA ILE A 286 -4.01 0.81 -5.99
C ILE A 286 -5.40 1.44 -5.88
N ARG A 287 -5.62 2.25 -4.84
CA ARG A 287 -6.76 3.15 -4.72
C ARG A 287 -6.25 4.57 -4.49
N ILE A 288 -6.83 5.50 -5.19
CA ILE A 288 -6.52 6.92 -5.05
C ILE A 288 -7.74 7.62 -4.48
N ASP A 289 -7.53 8.39 -3.44
CA ASP A 289 -8.53 9.16 -2.74
C ASP A 289 -8.42 10.63 -3.15
N TYR A 290 -9.53 11.22 -3.58
CA TYR A 290 -9.63 12.57 -4.15
C TYR A 290 -10.56 13.44 -3.33
N PHE A 291 -10.31 14.75 -3.34
CA PHE A 291 -11.27 15.78 -2.93
C PHE A 291 -11.80 16.49 -4.16
N LEU A 292 -13.14 16.56 -4.26
CA LEU A 292 -13.85 17.38 -5.24
C LEU A 292 -14.44 18.59 -4.52
N LYS A 293 -13.97 19.80 -4.84
CA LYS A 293 -14.43 21.06 -4.25
C LYS A 293 -14.43 22.17 -5.29
N ASP A 294 -15.53 22.93 -5.39
CA ASP A 294 -15.70 24.09 -6.28
C ASP A 294 -15.26 23.78 -7.72
N GLY A 295 -15.68 22.63 -8.24
CA GLY A 295 -15.32 22.17 -9.59
C GLY A 295 -13.84 21.82 -9.79
N LYS A 296 -13.05 21.72 -8.72
CA LYS A 296 -11.64 21.35 -8.76
C LYS A 296 -11.44 19.97 -8.14
N ILE A 297 -10.61 19.15 -8.78
CA ILE A 297 -10.21 17.83 -8.30
C ILE A 297 -8.81 17.95 -7.70
N TYR A 298 -8.66 17.50 -6.46
CA TYR A 298 -7.39 17.41 -5.76
C TYR A 298 -7.12 15.96 -5.40
N LEU A 299 -5.95 15.42 -5.79
CA LEU A 299 -5.50 14.12 -5.30
C LEU A 299 -5.05 14.29 -3.85
N ASN A 300 -5.61 13.51 -2.95
CA ASN A 300 -5.28 13.53 -1.53
C ASN A 300 -4.18 12.53 -1.21
N GLU A 301 -4.43 11.23 -1.44
CA GLU A 301 -3.47 10.17 -1.14
C GLU A 301 -3.58 8.99 -2.12
N ILE A 302 -2.53 8.17 -2.19
CA ILE A 302 -2.46 6.96 -2.98
C ILE A 302 -2.23 5.79 -2.02
N ASN A 303 -3.19 4.87 -1.97
CA ASN A 303 -3.10 3.65 -1.19
C ASN A 303 -2.50 2.55 -2.08
N SER A 304 -1.26 2.15 -1.82
CA SER A 304 -0.54 1.16 -2.63
C SER A 304 -0.96 -0.29 -2.33
N VAL A 305 -1.53 -0.53 -1.15
CA VAL A 305 -2.21 -1.79 -0.78
C VAL A 305 -3.55 -1.42 -0.15
N PRO A 306 -4.60 -1.15 -0.94
CA PRO A 306 -5.87 -0.69 -0.40
C PRO A 306 -6.59 -1.80 0.38
N GLY A 307 -7.42 -1.41 1.35
CA GLY A 307 -8.26 -2.32 2.12
C GLY A 307 -9.05 -3.25 1.20
N SER A 308 -9.07 -4.54 1.54
CA SER A 308 -9.68 -5.59 0.71
C SER A 308 -9.20 -5.60 -0.74
N LEU A 309 -7.98 -5.11 -1.01
CA LEU A 309 -7.40 -4.90 -2.34
C LEU A 309 -8.36 -4.13 -3.27
N ALA A 310 -9.22 -3.28 -2.74
CA ALA A 310 -10.23 -2.48 -3.45
C ALA A 310 -11.11 -3.29 -4.44
N TYR A 311 -11.26 -4.62 -4.26
CA TYR A 311 -12.00 -5.46 -5.20
C TYR A 311 -13.43 -4.99 -5.38
N TYR A 312 -14.04 -4.45 -4.33
CA TYR A 312 -15.41 -3.96 -4.30
C TYR A 312 -15.67 -2.78 -5.25
N LEU A 313 -14.63 -2.15 -5.78
CA LEU A 313 -14.72 -1.13 -6.83
C LEU A 313 -14.77 -1.74 -8.25
N PHE A 314 -14.52 -3.03 -8.38
CA PHE A 314 -14.50 -3.75 -9.66
C PHE A 314 -15.56 -4.84 -9.75
N SER A 315 -16.04 -5.34 -8.61
CA SER A 315 -17.05 -6.41 -8.55
C SER A 315 -17.80 -6.39 -7.21
N ASP A 316 -19.09 -6.77 -7.28
CA ASP A 316 -19.96 -6.89 -6.10
C ASP A 316 -19.92 -8.31 -5.48
N SER A 317 -19.07 -9.20 -6.00
CA SER A 317 -19.05 -10.60 -5.56
C SER A 317 -17.63 -11.10 -5.26
N LEU A 318 -17.54 -12.06 -4.35
CA LEU A 318 -16.27 -12.75 -4.06
C LEU A 318 -15.76 -13.57 -5.26
N SER A 319 -16.65 -14.04 -6.13
CA SER A 319 -16.24 -14.69 -7.39
C SER A 319 -15.53 -13.71 -8.33
N GLY A 320 -16.00 -12.47 -8.40
CA GLY A 320 -15.28 -11.40 -9.10
C GLY A 320 -13.93 -11.05 -8.46
N PHE A 321 -13.84 -11.11 -7.14
CA PHE A 321 -12.55 -10.97 -6.44
C PHE A 321 -11.59 -12.11 -6.81
N THR A 322 -12.07 -13.36 -6.87
CA THR A 322 -11.26 -14.50 -7.35
C THR A 322 -10.70 -14.24 -8.76
N VAL A 323 -11.53 -13.72 -9.68
CA VAL A 323 -11.07 -13.37 -11.03
C VAL A 323 -9.99 -12.28 -10.98
N MET A 324 -10.19 -11.23 -10.21
CA MET A 324 -9.21 -10.15 -10.05
C MET A 324 -7.89 -10.66 -9.46
N LEU A 325 -7.91 -11.54 -8.45
CA LEU A 325 -6.71 -12.15 -7.88
C LEU A 325 -5.95 -12.97 -8.92
N ASN A 326 -6.64 -13.73 -9.77
CA ASN A 326 -6.03 -14.47 -10.87
C ASN A 326 -5.31 -13.51 -11.85
N GLU A 327 -5.96 -12.39 -12.21
CA GLU A 327 -5.40 -11.37 -13.10
C GLU A 327 -4.18 -10.67 -12.50
N LEU A 328 -4.21 -10.37 -11.20
CA LEU A 328 -3.07 -9.78 -10.47
C LEU A 328 -1.87 -10.73 -10.44
N ILE A 329 -2.09 -12.02 -10.14
CA ILE A 329 -1.03 -13.04 -10.11
C ILE A 329 -0.42 -13.22 -11.51
N GLU A 330 -1.24 -13.33 -12.55
CA GLU A 330 -0.79 -13.49 -13.93
C GLU A 330 0.04 -12.29 -14.39
N THR A 331 -0.43 -11.08 -14.05
CA THR A 331 0.30 -9.83 -14.36
C THR A 331 1.65 -9.80 -13.64
N ALA A 332 1.69 -10.14 -12.34
CA ALA A 332 2.93 -10.16 -11.56
C ALA A 332 3.97 -11.14 -12.14
N ILE A 333 3.51 -12.32 -12.60
CA ILE A 333 4.38 -13.32 -13.26
C ILE A 333 4.92 -12.79 -14.58
N SER A 334 4.06 -12.19 -15.43
CA SER A 334 4.50 -11.61 -16.69
C SER A 334 5.52 -10.49 -16.51
N GLU A 335 5.24 -9.54 -15.61
CA GLU A 335 6.15 -8.44 -15.30
C GLU A 335 7.47 -8.90 -14.68
N PHE A 336 7.43 -10.00 -13.90
CA PHE A 336 8.65 -10.61 -13.36
C PHE A 336 9.48 -11.26 -14.46
N ALA A 337 8.86 -11.99 -15.39
CA ALA A 337 9.53 -12.61 -16.52
C ALA A 337 10.21 -11.54 -17.39
N GLU A 338 9.49 -10.47 -17.78
CA GLU A 338 10.03 -9.35 -18.56
C GLU A 338 11.26 -8.71 -17.88
N ARG A 339 11.20 -8.50 -16.53
CA ARG A 339 12.34 -7.98 -15.78
C ARG A 339 13.51 -8.95 -15.69
N SER A 340 13.25 -10.25 -15.77
CA SER A 340 14.29 -11.29 -15.71
C SER A 340 15.08 -11.39 -17.01
N GLU A 341 14.55 -10.90 -18.14
CA GLU A 341 15.24 -10.82 -19.42
C GLU A 341 16.24 -9.66 -19.49
N LEU A 342 16.18 -8.70 -18.55
CA LEU A 342 17.13 -7.58 -18.53
C LEU A 342 18.53 -8.07 -18.19
N GLN A 343 19.53 -7.55 -18.93
CA GLN A 343 20.93 -7.84 -18.66
C GLN A 343 21.36 -7.28 -17.31
N ARG A 344 21.62 -8.16 -16.34
CA ARG A 344 22.01 -7.80 -14.97
C ARG A 344 23.50 -8.05 -14.69
N LYS A 345 24.19 -8.73 -15.58
CA LYS A 345 25.61 -9.05 -15.43
C LYS A 345 26.40 -8.32 -16.51
N PHE A 346 27.42 -7.62 -16.10
CA PHE A 346 28.39 -6.98 -16.95
C PHE A 346 29.79 -7.27 -16.36
N ASP A 347 30.62 -7.96 -17.14
CA ASP A 347 32.01 -8.14 -16.75
C ASP A 347 32.79 -6.87 -17.08
N SER A 348 33.02 -6.07 -16.06
CA SER A 348 33.77 -4.81 -16.20
C SER A 348 35.28 -5.01 -16.23
N GLY A 349 35.77 -6.18 -15.84
CA GLY A 349 37.18 -6.45 -15.62
C GLY A 349 37.87 -5.52 -14.60
N ILE A 350 37.09 -4.66 -13.90
CA ILE A 350 37.65 -3.56 -13.09
C ILE A 350 38.54 -4.07 -11.94
N LEU A 351 38.27 -5.26 -11.43
CA LEU A 351 39.08 -5.89 -10.37
C LEU A 351 40.45 -6.35 -10.86
N SER A 352 40.63 -6.51 -12.16
CA SER A 352 41.92 -6.87 -12.78
C SER A 352 42.77 -5.67 -13.19
N PHE A 353 42.24 -4.43 -13.12
CA PHE A 353 42.98 -3.20 -13.42
C PHE A 353 43.78 -2.71 -12.22
N SER A 354 45.10 -2.72 -12.30
CA SER A 354 45.97 -2.00 -11.37
C SER A 354 45.84 -0.49 -11.60
N GLY A 355 45.28 0.22 -10.62
CA GLY A 355 45.18 1.70 -10.70
C GLY A 355 43.76 2.22 -10.97
N ALA A 356 42.71 1.39 -10.90
CA ALA A 356 41.33 1.86 -10.96
C ALA A 356 41.05 2.88 -9.83
N LYS A 357 40.33 3.98 -10.15
CA LYS A 357 39.92 5.02 -9.18
C LYS A 357 39.22 4.37 -7.98
N GLY A 358 39.80 4.45 -6.80
CA GLY A 358 39.26 3.84 -5.56
C GLY A 358 39.91 2.50 -5.16
N SER A 359 40.69 1.84 -6.00
CA SER A 359 41.52 0.70 -5.62
C SER A 359 42.83 1.21 -4.97
N LYS A 360 42.81 1.47 -3.67
CA LYS A 360 44.04 1.32 -2.89
C LYS A 360 44.33 -0.18 -2.89
N ARG A 361 45.60 -0.55 -3.22
CA ARG A 361 46.10 -1.93 -3.23
C ARG A 361 45.41 -2.77 -2.13
N LEU A 362 44.63 -3.76 -2.54
CA LEU A 362 44.29 -4.90 -1.68
C LEU A 362 45.55 -5.68 -1.40
#